data_2e1e244208eeab31a8cda0a11e916983
#
_entry.id   2e1e244208eeab31a8cda0a11e916983
#
_cell.length_a   1.000
_cell.length_b   1.000
_cell.length_c   1.000
_cell.angle_alpha   90.00
_cell.angle_beta   90.00
_cell.angle_gamma   90.00
#
_symmetry.space_group_name_H-M   'P 1'
#
loop_
_entity.id
_entity.type
_entity.pdbx_description
1 polymer ?
#
loop_
_entity_poly.entity_id
_entity_poly.type
_entity_poly.pdbx_seq_one_letter_code
_entity_poly.pdbx_strand_id
1 'polypeptide(L)'
;MAQLELTRGEYGLEGEVHLPAWENWQIEEEVRPIRLDFGGDRVDEGQELTESYRKALAYLFAAQEQVKDALLNGILQHLADEEADLLGGCLEDDFSMPGLPRAQETADLLGELQLEEIHVLPVEKDGLCYMGYVFGCRWDEDGLGVMVHGCRVVEVGGRDTALLCWLAEDDLRHFH
;
A
#
# COMPACT_ATOMS: atom_id res chain seq x y z
N MET A 1 0.02 -20.78 -11.28
CA MET A 1 -1.27 -20.29 -10.74
C MET A 1 -1.11 -20.05 -9.25
N ALA A 2 -1.32 -18.81 -8.82
CA ALA A 2 -1.24 -18.52 -7.40
C ALA A 2 -2.41 -19.18 -6.67
N GLN A 3 -2.10 -20.05 -5.72
CA GLN A 3 -3.11 -20.63 -4.85
C GLN A 3 -3.25 -19.70 -3.65
N LEU A 4 -4.41 -19.09 -3.53
CA LEU A 4 -4.74 -18.23 -2.41
C LEU A 4 -5.63 -19.02 -1.44
N GLU A 5 -5.12 -19.29 -0.25
CA GLU A 5 -5.91 -19.90 0.80
C GLU A 5 -6.31 -18.82 1.80
N LEU A 6 -7.62 -18.65 1.96
CA LEU A 6 -8.17 -17.68 2.91
C LEU A 6 -8.69 -18.42 4.14
N THR A 7 -8.34 -17.89 5.30
CA THR A 7 -8.82 -18.40 6.59
C THR A 7 -9.53 -17.27 7.33
N ARG A 8 -10.41 -17.62 8.26
CA ARG A 8 -11.03 -16.62 9.15
C ARG A 8 -10.13 -16.40 10.35
N GLY A 9 -9.57 -15.21 10.44
CA GLY A 9 -8.79 -14.77 11.59
C GLY A 9 -9.63 -13.96 12.57
N GLU A 10 -8.96 -13.38 13.53
CA GLU A 10 -9.58 -12.55 14.57
C GLU A 10 -10.29 -11.32 13.98
N TYR A 11 -9.78 -10.78 12.88
CA TYR A 11 -10.28 -9.55 12.27
C TYR A 11 -10.99 -9.76 10.93
N GLY A 12 -11.30 -11.00 10.57
CA GLY A 12 -11.98 -11.33 9.33
C GLY A 12 -11.18 -12.31 8.48
N LEU A 13 -11.47 -12.34 7.18
CA LEU A 13 -10.73 -13.18 6.24
C LEU A 13 -9.30 -12.67 6.10
N GLU A 14 -8.36 -13.59 6.10
CA GLU A 14 -6.94 -13.29 5.93
C GLU A 14 -6.27 -14.40 5.14
N GLY A 15 -5.16 -14.09 4.51
CA GLY A 15 -4.37 -15.05 3.76
C GLY A 15 -2.99 -14.52 3.47
N GLU A 16 -2.25 -15.29 2.70
CA GLU A 16 -0.91 -14.90 2.25
C GLU A 16 -0.88 -15.01 0.72
N VAL A 17 -0.22 -14.07 0.08
CA VAL A 17 -0.09 -14.04 -1.36
C VAL A 17 1.36 -13.95 -1.78
N HIS A 18 1.65 -14.50 -2.95
CA HIS A 18 2.94 -14.33 -3.61
C HIS A 18 2.70 -13.55 -4.90
N LEU A 19 3.33 -12.38 -5.00
CA LEU A 19 3.23 -11.53 -6.18
C LEU A 19 4.61 -11.43 -6.85
N PRO A 20 4.80 -12.07 -8.00
CA PRO A 20 6.09 -12.04 -8.71
C PRO A 20 6.63 -10.64 -8.99
N ALA A 21 5.75 -9.66 -9.19
CA ALA A 21 6.15 -8.27 -9.42
C ALA A 21 6.96 -7.69 -8.27
N TRP A 22 6.76 -8.19 -7.06
CA TRP A 22 7.44 -7.70 -5.85
C TRP A 22 8.54 -8.62 -5.35
N GLU A 23 8.86 -9.67 -6.08
CA GLU A 23 9.78 -10.72 -5.64
C GLU A 23 11.17 -10.20 -5.24
N ASN A 24 11.67 -9.18 -5.94
CA ASN A 24 12.99 -8.60 -5.69
C ASN A 24 12.95 -7.40 -4.74
N TRP A 25 11.77 -7.00 -4.27
CA TRP A 25 11.59 -5.83 -3.42
C TRP A 25 11.58 -6.22 -1.95
N GLN A 26 12.78 -6.45 -1.42
CA GLN A 26 12.97 -6.91 -0.04
C GLN A 26 14.08 -6.11 0.64
N ILE A 27 13.88 -5.86 1.93
CA ILE A 27 14.89 -5.24 2.79
C ILE A 27 15.77 -6.34 3.41
N GLU A 28 15.15 -7.45 3.79
CA GLU A 28 15.82 -8.59 4.43
C GLU A 28 16.11 -9.69 3.41
N GLU A 29 17.08 -10.53 3.72
CA GLU A 29 17.45 -11.68 2.87
C GLU A 29 16.36 -12.74 2.78
N GLU A 30 15.51 -12.85 3.82
CA GLU A 30 14.42 -13.80 3.83
C GLU A 30 13.21 -13.29 3.08
N VAL A 31 12.68 -14.12 2.18
CA VAL A 31 11.43 -13.87 1.49
C VAL A 31 10.29 -14.08 2.48
N ARG A 32 9.55 -13.01 2.79
CA ARG A 32 8.37 -13.11 3.63
C ARG A 32 7.13 -13.09 2.76
N PRO A 33 6.11 -13.91 3.09
CA PRO A 33 4.85 -13.84 2.37
C PRO A 33 4.17 -12.49 2.62
N ILE A 34 3.42 -12.04 1.62
CA ILE A 34 2.63 -10.82 1.73
C ILE A 34 1.30 -11.20 2.39
N ARG A 35 0.97 -10.55 3.49
CA ARG A 35 -0.29 -10.77 4.18
C ARG A 35 -1.43 -10.10 3.44
N LEU A 36 -2.55 -10.78 3.31
CA LEU A 36 -3.75 -10.26 2.67
C LEU A 36 -4.90 -10.25 3.66
N ASP A 37 -5.51 -9.08 3.88
CA ASP A 37 -6.65 -8.89 4.77
C ASP A 37 -7.80 -8.21 4.04
N PHE A 38 -9.02 -8.43 4.51
CA PHE A 38 -10.25 -7.85 3.96
C PHE A 38 -10.96 -7.00 5.00
N GLY A 39 -11.64 -5.96 4.53
CA GLY A 39 -12.46 -5.10 5.38
C GLY A 39 -11.77 -3.83 5.88
N GLY A 40 -10.45 -3.75 5.82
CA GLY A 40 -9.70 -2.61 6.36
C GLY A 40 -10.01 -2.38 7.83
N ASP A 41 -10.37 -1.16 8.22
CA ASP A 41 -10.76 -0.84 9.59
C ASP A 41 -12.22 -1.18 9.92
N ARG A 42 -12.96 -1.76 8.95
CA ARG A 42 -14.33 -2.26 9.14
C ARG A 42 -14.31 -3.78 9.22
N VAL A 43 -13.97 -4.30 10.39
CA VAL A 43 -13.78 -5.73 10.62
C VAL A 43 -14.99 -6.56 10.24
N ASP A 44 -16.20 -6.07 10.53
CA ASP A 44 -17.45 -6.78 10.24
C ASP A 44 -17.68 -6.98 8.73
N GLU A 45 -17.10 -6.14 7.90
CA GLU A 45 -17.24 -6.20 6.45
C GLU A 45 -16.16 -7.06 5.78
N GLY A 46 -15.23 -7.60 6.53
CA GLY A 46 -14.16 -8.49 6.07
C GLY A 46 -14.38 -9.97 6.32
N GLN A 47 -15.60 -10.38 6.71
CA GLN A 47 -15.88 -11.74 7.17
C GLN A 47 -16.19 -12.74 6.04
N GLU A 48 -16.60 -12.25 4.88
CA GLU A 48 -16.97 -13.10 3.75
C GLU A 48 -16.32 -12.63 2.46
N LEU A 49 -16.03 -13.60 1.59
CA LEU A 49 -15.47 -13.30 0.26
C LEU A 49 -16.62 -12.94 -0.70
N THR A 50 -16.90 -11.66 -0.79
CA THR A 50 -17.95 -11.12 -1.66
C THR A 50 -17.51 -11.13 -3.13
N GLU A 51 -18.44 -10.91 -4.03
CA GLU A 51 -18.16 -10.77 -5.47
C GLU A 51 -17.20 -9.59 -5.72
N SER A 52 -17.40 -8.48 -5.00
CA SER A 52 -16.53 -7.31 -5.08
C SER A 52 -15.10 -7.63 -4.67
N TYR A 53 -14.94 -8.40 -3.61
CA TYR A 53 -13.61 -8.85 -3.14
C TYR A 53 -12.95 -9.78 -4.16
N ARG A 54 -13.72 -10.65 -4.80
CA ARG A 54 -13.20 -11.55 -5.85
C ARG A 54 -12.68 -10.77 -7.06
N LYS A 55 -13.40 -9.71 -7.44
CA LYS A 55 -12.98 -8.83 -8.54
C LYS A 55 -11.69 -8.09 -8.17
N ALA A 56 -11.59 -7.62 -6.93
CA ALA A 56 -10.39 -6.96 -6.44
C ALA A 56 -9.18 -7.89 -6.48
N LEU A 57 -9.35 -9.15 -6.07
CA LEU A 57 -8.29 -10.15 -6.13
C LEU A 57 -7.86 -10.45 -7.56
N ALA A 58 -8.81 -10.59 -8.47
CA ALA A 58 -8.51 -10.82 -9.88
C ALA A 58 -7.69 -9.65 -10.44
N TYR A 59 -8.05 -8.42 -10.10
CA TYR A 59 -7.30 -7.24 -10.49
C TYR A 59 -5.90 -7.23 -9.89
N LEU A 60 -5.78 -7.58 -8.61
CA LEU A 60 -4.50 -7.64 -7.90
C LEU A 60 -3.50 -8.53 -8.65
N PHE A 61 -3.92 -9.72 -9.06
CA PHE A 61 -3.04 -10.64 -9.76
C PHE A 61 -2.79 -10.24 -11.22
N ALA A 62 -3.79 -9.69 -11.90
CA ALA A 62 -3.68 -9.34 -13.31
C ALA A 62 -2.88 -8.06 -13.55
N ALA A 63 -2.94 -7.09 -12.64
CA ALA A 63 -2.35 -5.76 -12.83
C ALA A 63 -1.16 -5.48 -11.90
N GLN A 64 -0.45 -6.51 -11.45
CA GLN A 64 0.68 -6.38 -10.50
C GLN A 64 1.70 -5.33 -10.90
N GLU A 65 2.15 -5.36 -12.14
CA GLU A 65 3.21 -4.46 -12.61
C GLU A 65 2.72 -3.01 -12.69
N GLN A 66 1.52 -2.79 -13.19
CA GLN A 66 0.94 -1.45 -13.32
C GLN A 66 0.71 -0.82 -11.94
N VAL A 67 0.20 -1.62 -10.99
CA VAL A 67 -0.03 -1.18 -9.61
C VAL A 67 1.29 -0.90 -8.92
N LYS A 68 2.29 -1.77 -9.12
CA LYS A 68 3.63 -1.56 -8.55
C LYS A 68 4.21 -0.22 -9.02
N ASP A 69 4.16 0.06 -10.31
CA ASP A 69 4.67 1.31 -10.85
C ASP A 69 3.94 2.52 -10.26
N ALA A 70 2.62 2.44 -10.13
CA ALA A 70 1.83 3.51 -9.52
C ALA A 70 2.21 3.73 -8.05
N LEU A 71 2.36 2.65 -7.29
CA LEU A 71 2.74 2.71 -5.88
C LEU A 71 4.13 3.33 -5.70
N LEU A 72 5.11 2.87 -6.47
CA LEU A 72 6.48 3.37 -6.37
C LEU A 72 6.58 4.84 -6.77
N ASN A 73 5.88 5.25 -7.81
CA ASN A 73 5.83 6.66 -8.21
C ASN A 73 5.13 7.53 -7.17
N GLY A 74 4.05 7.02 -6.56
CA GLY A 74 3.35 7.72 -5.48
C GLY A 74 4.21 7.90 -4.24
N ILE A 75 4.94 6.86 -3.87
CA ILE A 75 5.88 6.91 -2.73
C ILE A 75 7.00 7.90 -3.02
N LEU A 76 7.57 7.86 -4.22
CA LEU A 76 8.62 8.77 -4.64
C LEU A 76 8.17 10.23 -4.56
N GLN A 77 6.96 10.51 -5.02
CA GLN A 77 6.38 11.85 -4.95
C GLN A 77 6.14 12.28 -3.49
N HIS A 78 5.65 11.37 -2.66
CA HIS A 78 5.44 11.62 -1.24
C HIS A 78 6.75 11.98 -0.53
N LEU A 79 7.83 11.27 -0.82
CA LEU A 79 9.14 11.57 -0.25
C LEU A 79 9.65 12.94 -0.68
N ALA A 80 9.44 13.30 -1.95
CA ALA A 80 9.82 14.61 -2.46
C ALA A 80 9.02 15.73 -1.78
N ASP A 81 7.71 15.50 -1.56
CA ASP A 81 6.84 16.47 -0.89
C ASP A 81 7.22 16.64 0.58
N GLU A 82 7.54 15.56 1.28
CA GLU A 82 7.99 15.62 2.67
C GLU A 82 9.31 16.37 2.80
N GLU A 83 10.25 16.12 1.91
CA GLU A 83 11.53 16.83 1.88
C GLU A 83 11.31 18.31 1.65
N ALA A 84 10.45 18.69 0.71
CA ALA A 84 10.13 20.08 0.40
C ALA A 84 9.47 20.78 1.60
N ASP A 85 8.53 20.13 2.28
CA ASP A 85 7.85 20.67 3.45
C ASP A 85 8.82 20.92 4.61
N LEU A 86 9.72 19.99 4.83
CA LEU A 86 10.72 20.10 5.89
C LEU A 86 11.76 21.17 5.58
N LEU A 87 12.21 21.27 4.34
CA LEU A 87 13.14 22.32 3.91
C LEU A 87 12.49 23.70 3.91
N GLY A 88 11.21 23.78 3.55
CA GLY A 88 10.44 25.00 3.53
C GLY A 88 10.15 25.58 4.92
N GLY A 89 10.11 24.72 5.95
CA GLY A 89 9.88 25.13 7.33
C GLY A 89 11.13 25.37 8.14
N CYS A 90 12.29 25.04 7.61
CA CYS A 90 13.55 25.09 8.33
C CYS A 90 14.48 26.14 7.72
N LEU A 91 14.78 27.18 8.51
CA LEU A 91 15.69 28.27 8.12
C LEU A 91 17.14 28.03 8.54
N GLU A 92 17.42 26.90 9.17
CA GLU A 92 18.76 26.58 9.65
C GLU A 92 19.46 25.60 8.69
N ASP A 93 20.70 25.96 8.35
CA ASP A 93 21.55 25.21 7.42
C ASP A 93 21.97 23.82 7.91
N ASP A 94 21.77 23.56 9.20
CA ASP A 94 22.19 22.31 9.83
C ASP A 94 21.10 21.23 9.91
N PHE A 95 19.97 21.42 9.26
CA PHE A 95 18.91 20.43 9.28
C PHE A 95 19.21 19.31 8.31
N SER A 96 19.77 18.22 8.82
CA SER A 96 19.85 16.98 8.06
C SER A 96 18.58 16.18 8.37
N MET A 97 17.99 15.62 7.34
CA MET A 97 16.87 14.69 7.47
C MET A 97 17.41 13.26 7.60
N PRO A 98 17.76 12.83 8.84
CA PRO A 98 18.31 11.50 8.98
C PRO A 98 17.25 10.46 8.63
N GLY A 99 17.55 9.62 7.68
CA GLY A 99 16.73 8.48 7.35
C GLY A 99 15.95 8.55 6.06
N LEU A 100 15.62 9.73 5.53
CA LEU A 100 14.92 9.77 4.23
C LEU A 100 15.85 9.35 3.10
N PRO A 101 15.43 8.42 2.24
CA PRO A 101 16.24 8.00 1.11
C PRO A 101 16.34 9.10 0.07
N ARG A 102 17.51 9.23 -0.54
CA ARG A 102 17.70 10.14 -1.68
C ARG A 102 17.29 9.41 -2.95
N ALA A 103 16.01 9.39 -3.21
CA ALA A 103 15.46 8.71 -4.37
C ALA A 103 15.01 9.74 -5.41
N GLN A 104 15.46 9.59 -6.64
CA GLN A 104 15.02 10.39 -7.79
C GLN A 104 14.21 9.55 -8.77
N GLU A 105 14.45 8.24 -8.75
CA GLU A 105 13.76 7.28 -9.60
C GLU A 105 13.21 6.14 -8.76
N THR A 106 12.18 5.46 -9.26
CA THR A 106 11.59 4.33 -8.54
C THR A 106 12.60 3.22 -8.25
N ALA A 107 13.56 3.02 -9.15
CA ALA A 107 14.62 2.02 -8.96
C ALA A 107 15.48 2.31 -7.72
N ASP A 108 15.59 3.56 -7.31
CA ASP A 108 16.35 3.95 -6.11
C ASP A 108 15.71 3.46 -4.82
N LEU A 109 14.43 3.07 -4.88
CA LEU A 109 13.70 2.53 -3.73
C LEU A 109 13.95 1.02 -3.52
N LEU A 110 14.61 0.37 -4.48
CA LEU A 110 14.92 -1.06 -4.36
C LEU A 110 15.86 -1.28 -3.17
N GLY A 111 15.47 -2.20 -2.28
CA GLY A 111 16.20 -2.46 -1.05
C GLY A 111 15.90 -1.50 0.10
N GLU A 112 15.10 -0.45 -0.16
CA GLU A 112 14.72 0.54 0.85
C GLU A 112 13.33 0.28 1.42
N LEU A 113 12.50 -0.47 0.71
CA LEU A 113 11.16 -0.82 1.16
C LEU A 113 10.77 -2.23 0.75
N GLN A 114 9.80 -2.80 1.47
CA GLN A 114 9.32 -4.16 1.28
C GLN A 114 7.81 -4.18 1.46
N LEU A 115 7.09 -4.76 0.52
CA LEU A 115 5.63 -4.92 0.64
C LEU A 115 5.33 -6.00 1.68
N GLU A 116 4.60 -5.65 2.73
CA GLU A 116 4.28 -6.55 3.85
C GLU A 116 2.83 -6.99 3.89
N GLU A 117 1.91 -6.06 3.62
CA GLU A 117 0.47 -6.34 3.73
C GLU A 117 -0.31 -5.66 2.62
N ILE A 118 -1.42 -6.30 2.23
CA ILE A 118 -2.39 -5.74 1.30
C ILE A 118 -3.76 -5.84 1.97
N HIS A 119 -4.50 -4.73 1.97
CA HIS A 119 -5.85 -4.66 2.51
C HIS A 119 -6.84 -4.39 1.39
N VAL A 120 -7.88 -5.23 1.28
CA VAL A 120 -8.97 -5.02 0.33
C VAL A 120 -10.12 -4.40 1.10
N LEU A 121 -10.54 -3.20 0.70
CA LEU A 121 -11.52 -2.41 1.43
C LEU A 121 -12.94 -2.63 0.92
N PRO A 122 -13.97 -2.53 1.81
CA PRO A 122 -15.37 -2.68 1.40
C PRO A 122 -15.96 -1.41 0.78
N VAL A 123 -15.14 -0.65 0.10
CA VAL A 123 -15.54 0.58 -0.60
C VAL A 123 -15.20 0.41 -2.07
N GLU A 124 -16.19 0.58 -2.93
CA GLU A 124 -16.04 0.41 -4.38
C GLU A 124 -16.25 1.70 -5.14
N LYS A 125 -15.52 1.82 -6.24
CA LYS A 125 -15.74 2.84 -7.25
C LYS A 125 -15.63 2.17 -8.62
N ASP A 126 -16.65 2.38 -9.45
CA ASP A 126 -16.70 1.79 -10.80
C ASP A 126 -16.54 0.27 -10.80
N GLY A 127 -17.08 -0.40 -9.78
CA GLY A 127 -17.04 -1.85 -9.65
C GLY A 127 -15.75 -2.43 -9.12
N LEU A 128 -14.80 -1.61 -8.69
CA LEU A 128 -13.52 -2.06 -8.15
C LEU A 128 -13.31 -1.52 -6.73
N CYS A 129 -12.97 -2.41 -5.82
CA CYS A 129 -12.68 -2.05 -4.43
C CYS A 129 -11.39 -1.23 -4.33
N TYR A 130 -11.38 -0.27 -3.40
CA TYR A 130 -10.15 0.38 -2.98
C TYR A 130 -9.26 -0.62 -2.27
N MET A 131 -7.96 -0.44 -2.40
CA MET A 131 -6.98 -1.32 -1.78
C MET A 131 -5.92 -0.50 -1.06
N GLY A 132 -5.40 -1.06 0.03
CA GLY A 132 -4.30 -0.47 0.77
C GLY A 132 -3.08 -1.37 0.75
N TYR A 133 -1.90 -0.76 0.66
CA TYR A 133 -0.62 -1.48 0.65
C TYR A 133 0.24 -0.97 1.79
N VAL A 134 0.76 -1.90 2.59
CA VAL A 134 1.63 -1.57 3.73
C VAL A 134 3.05 -2.01 3.41
N PHE A 135 3.97 -1.07 3.57
CA PHE A 135 5.40 -1.30 3.32
C PHE A 135 6.20 -1.15 4.60
N GLY A 136 7.16 -2.04 4.80
CA GLY A 136 8.25 -1.81 5.73
C GLY A 136 9.28 -0.94 5.04
N CYS A 137 9.87 0.00 5.75
CA CYS A 137 10.82 0.98 5.22
C CYS A 137 12.08 1.02 6.05
N ARG A 138 13.24 1.19 5.40
CA ARG A 138 14.49 1.37 6.13
C ARG A 138 14.57 2.71 6.86
N TRP A 139 13.86 3.73 6.33
CA TRP A 139 13.90 5.08 6.89
C TRP A 139 12.85 5.35 7.95
N ASP A 140 11.91 4.42 8.16
CA ASP A 140 10.81 4.60 9.11
C ASP A 140 10.39 3.25 9.70
N GLU A 141 10.61 3.08 11.01
CA GLU A 141 10.26 1.85 11.73
C GLU A 141 8.76 1.55 11.69
N ASP A 142 7.94 2.60 11.66
CA ASP A 142 6.49 2.46 11.65
C ASP A 142 5.94 2.02 10.30
N GLY A 143 6.74 2.13 9.24
CA GLY A 143 6.34 1.75 7.91
C GLY A 143 5.52 2.80 7.19
N LEU A 144 5.03 2.43 6.02
CA LEU A 144 4.34 3.32 5.10
C LEU A 144 3.05 2.66 4.62
N GLY A 145 1.97 3.42 4.53
CA GLY A 145 0.71 2.95 3.98
C GLY A 145 0.32 3.75 2.74
N VAL A 146 -0.20 3.05 1.74
CA VAL A 146 -0.67 3.69 0.50
C VAL A 146 -2.07 3.19 0.17
N MET A 147 -3.00 4.12 0.02
CA MET A 147 -4.36 3.82 -0.45
C MET A 147 -4.41 4.03 -1.96
N VAL A 148 -4.94 3.06 -2.69
CA VAL A 148 -5.06 3.14 -4.15
C VAL A 148 -6.46 2.73 -4.60
N HIS A 149 -6.84 3.22 -5.78
CA HIS A 149 -7.97 2.71 -6.54
C HIS A 149 -7.46 2.36 -7.94
N GLY A 150 -7.43 1.06 -8.23
CA GLY A 150 -6.81 0.56 -9.46
C GLY A 150 -5.32 0.92 -9.50
N CYS A 151 -4.92 1.67 -10.50
CA CYS A 151 -3.53 2.17 -10.65
C CYS A 151 -3.39 3.63 -10.22
N ARG A 152 -4.37 4.20 -9.51
CA ARG A 152 -4.33 5.58 -9.06
C ARG A 152 -4.09 5.64 -7.56
N VAL A 153 -3.03 6.32 -7.15
CA VAL A 153 -2.73 6.54 -5.73
C VAL A 153 -3.67 7.61 -5.18
N VAL A 154 -4.35 7.27 -4.08
CA VAL A 154 -5.28 8.16 -3.39
C VAL A 154 -4.57 8.93 -2.29
N GLU A 155 -3.81 8.22 -1.45
CA GLU A 155 -3.12 8.81 -0.31
C GLU A 155 -1.90 7.99 0.05
N VAL A 156 -0.82 8.65 0.45
CA VAL A 156 0.39 8.03 1.00
C VAL A 156 0.60 8.64 2.39
N GLY A 157 0.83 7.81 3.37
CA GLY A 157 1.02 8.27 4.76
C GLY A 157 1.55 7.18 5.64
N GLY A 158 1.20 7.21 6.90
CA GLY A 158 1.57 6.19 7.86
C GLY A 158 0.94 4.84 7.55
N ARG A 159 1.36 3.82 8.25
CA ARG A 159 0.93 2.43 8.04
C ARG A 159 -0.59 2.26 8.02
N ASP A 160 -1.30 2.96 8.88
CA ASP A 160 -2.75 2.90 8.99
C ASP A 160 -3.50 3.47 7.76
N THR A 161 -2.84 4.31 6.96
CA THR A 161 -3.42 4.86 5.73
C THR A 161 -3.97 3.77 4.80
N ALA A 162 -3.32 2.60 4.80
CA ALA A 162 -3.70 1.47 3.94
C ALA A 162 -5.05 0.84 4.30
N LEU A 163 -5.58 1.09 5.49
CA LEU A 163 -6.80 0.42 5.97
C LEU A 163 -7.93 1.36 6.39
N LEU A 164 -7.74 2.68 6.25
CA LEU A 164 -8.73 3.67 6.66
C LEU A 164 -9.82 3.83 5.58
N CYS A 165 -10.96 3.19 5.78
CA CYS A 165 -12.07 3.21 4.83
C CYS A 165 -12.60 4.63 4.56
N TRP A 166 -12.48 5.53 5.53
CA TRP A 166 -12.95 6.90 5.34
C TRP A 166 -12.17 7.65 4.25
N LEU A 167 -10.89 7.30 4.05
CA LEU A 167 -10.08 7.86 2.96
C LEU A 167 -10.65 7.46 1.59
N ALA A 168 -11.04 6.19 1.46
CA ALA A 168 -11.65 5.68 0.25
C ALA A 168 -13.01 6.34 0.00
N GLU A 169 -13.81 6.52 1.03
CA GLU A 169 -15.11 7.17 0.93
C GLU A 169 -14.98 8.65 0.57
N ASP A 170 -13.99 9.33 1.12
CA ASP A 170 -13.70 10.71 0.82
C ASP A 170 -13.30 10.88 -0.66
N ASP A 171 -12.44 10.01 -1.15
CA ASP A 171 -12.05 9.98 -2.57
C ASP A 171 -13.27 9.74 -3.46
N LEU A 172 -14.12 8.79 -3.08
CA LEU A 172 -15.32 8.44 -3.83
C LEU A 172 -16.29 9.65 -3.96
N ARG A 173 -16.37 10.48 -2.93
CA ARG A 173 -17.22 11.68 -2.93
C ARG A 173 -16.66 12.81 -3.81
N HIS A 174 -15.36 12.94 -3.90
CA HIS A 174 -14.68 14.03 -4.59
C HIS A 174 -14.33 13.73 -6.05
N PHE A 175 -14.24 12.45 -6.41
CA PHE A 175 -13.84 12.02 -7.74
C PHE A 175 -14.88 11.08 -8.35
N HIS A 176 -15.97 11.68 -8.81
CA HIS A 176 -17.02 10.96 -9.53
C HIS A 176 -16.70 10.82 -11.00
#